data_96020c1f5774cf9aa8e19e03bb60b1f7
#
_entry.id   96020c1f5774cf9aa8e19e03bb60b1f7
#
_cell.length_a   1.000
_cell.length_b   1.000
_cell.length_c   1.000
_cell.angle_alpha   90.00
_cell.angle_beta   90.00
_cell.angle_gamma   90.00
#
_symmetry.space_group_name_H-M   'P 1'
#
loop_
_entity.id
_entity.type
_entity.pdbx_description
1 polymer ?
#
loop_
_entity_poly.entity_id
_entity_poly.type
_entity_poly.pdbx_seq_one_letter_code
_entity_poly.pdbx_strand_id
1 'polypeptide(L)'
;DAKLAESPQELEAFLRVFVEAGVDCLHCSQRRFWEAEFEAVDGMDGLNLAGWAKKLTGLPTITVGSVGLSTEFTGAFRGESSKTRPLTDVIERLERGEFDMVGVGRALLQDPFWAQKIFAGNFEDLSDYDAAALKTLY
;
A
#
# COMPACT_ATOMS: atom_id res chain seq x y z
N ASP A 1 -15.59 0.45 -6.92
CA ASP A 1 -14.27 1.02 -7.24
C ASP A 1 -13.78 0.46 -8.57
N ALA A 2 -13.07 1.30 -9.36
CA ALA A 2 -12.48 0.82 -10.60
C ALA A 2 -11.29 -0.10 -10.24
N LYS A 3 -11.31 -1.33 -10.75
CA LYS A 3 -10.19 -2.27 -10.71
C LYS A 3 -9.38 -2.17 -12.01
N LEU A 4 -8.10 -2.50 -11.96
CA LEU A 4 -7.25 -2.59 -13.15
C LEU A 4 -7.61 -3.80 -14.01
N ALA A 5 -8.09 -4.87 -13.37
CA ALA A 5 -8.48 -6.12 -14.01
C ALA A 5 -9.54 -6.83 -13.16
N GLU A 6 -10.39 -7.61 -13.78
CA GLU A 6 -11.42 -8.42 -13.10
C GLU A 6 -10.92 -9.84 -12.78
N SER A 7 -9.78 -10.23 -13.33
CA SER A 7 -9.17 -11.55 -13.12
C SER A 7 -7.64 -11.49 -13.12
N PRO A 8 -6.96 -12.50 -12.50
CA PRO A 8 -5.51 -12.62 -12.58
C PRO A 8 -4.97 -12.67 -14.01
N GLN A 9 -5.69 -13.29 -14.94
CA GLN A 9 -5.29 -13.41 -16.35
C GLN A 9 -5.31 -12.06 -17.05
N GLU A 10 -6.33 -11.23 -16.79
CA GLU A 10 -6.39 -9.86 -17.31
C GLU A 10 -5.30 -8.98 -16.72
N LEU A 11 -5.03 -9.10 -15.40
CA LEU A 11 -3.95 -8.38 -14.76
C LEU A 11 -2.59 -8.79 -15.35
N GLU A 12 -2.35 -10.08 -15.58
CA GLU A 12 -1.13 -10.56 -16.22
C GLU A 12 -0.95 -9.97 -17.62
N ALA A 13 -1.99 -10.00 -18.44
CA ALA A 13 -1.95 -9.42 -19.79
C ALA A 13 -1.66 -7.91 -19.76
N PHE A 14 -2.25 -7.18 -18.82
CA PHE A 14 -1.98 -5.76 -18.61
C PHE A 14 -0.53 -5.49 -18.20
N LEU A 15 -0.03 -6.24 -17.20
CA LEU A 15 1.33 -6.05 -16.67
C LEU A 15 2.42 -6.46 -17.67
N ARG A 16 2.15 -7.45 -18.52
CA ARG A 16 3.09 -7.94 -19.53
C ARG A 16 3.59 -6.83 -20.45
N VAL A 17 2.75 -5.87 -20.80
CA VAL A 17 3.12 -4.72 -21.63
C VAL A 17 4.27 -3.91 -21.00
N PHE A 18 4.24 -3.72 -19.67
CA PHE A 18 5.27 -2.98 -18.95
C PHE A 18 6.55 -3.82 -18.79
N VAL A 19 6.39 -5.13 -18.52
CA VAL A 19 7.52 -6.06 -18.41
C VAL A 19 8.29 -6.13 -19.73
N GLU A 20 7.60 -6.26 -20.85
CA GLU A 20 8.20 -6.28 -22.19
C GLU A 20 8.85 -4.94 -22.56
N ALA A 21 8.35 -3.83 -22.02
CA ALA A 21 8.97 -2.51 -22.15
C ALA A 21 10.20 -2.30 -21.26
N GLY A 22 10.54 -3.26 -20.38
CA GLY A 22 11.76 -3.25 -19.57
C GLY A 22 11.61 -2.52 -18.22
N VAL A 23 10.42 -2.55 -17.61
CA VAL A 23 10.24 -2.03 -16.24
C VAL A 23 10.96 -2.92 -15.23
N ASP A 24 11.69 -2.31 -14.28
CA ASP A 24 12.45 -3.01 -13.25
C ASP A 24 11.67 -3.23 -11.94
N CYS A 25 10.64 -2.42 -11.68
CA CYS A 25 9.86 -2.48 -10.45
C CYS A 25 8.43 -1.97 -10.70
N LEU A 26 7.45 -2.55 -10.01
CA LEU A 26 6.05 -2.16 -10.11
C LEU A 26 5.59 -1.47 -8.81
N HIS A 27 5.14 -0.22 -8.93
CA HIS A 27 4.54 0.53 -7.84
C HIS A 27 3.03 0.35 -7.87
N CYS A 28 2.51 -0.45 -6.92
CA CYS A 28 1.13 -0.89 -6.87
C CYS A 28 0.34 -0.11 -5.82
N SER A 29 -0.38 0.92 -6.26
CA SER A 29 -1.20 1.76 -5.39
C SER A 29 -2.64 1.26 -5.36
N GLN A 30 -3.17 1.01 -4.16
CA GLN A 30 -4.57 0.67 -3.92
C GLN A 30 -5.12 1.46 -2.72
N ARG A 31 -6.41 1.37 -2.43
CA ARG A 31 -7.00 2.14 -1.32
C ARG A 31 -6.48 1.67 0.03
N ARG A 32 -6.44 0.37 0.23
CA ARG A 32 -5.98 -0.27 1.47
C ARG A 32 -5.14 -1.48 1.11
N PHE A 33 -3.90 -1.53 1.58
CA PHE A 33 -2.95 -2.61 1.29
C PHE A 33 -3.43 -3.99 1.77
N TRP A 34 -4.34 -4.04 2.73
CA TRP A 34 -4.86 -5.28 3.32
C TRP A 34 -6.07 -5.87 2.57
N GLU A 35 -6.61 -5.18 1.58
CA GLU A 35 -7.70 -5.69 0.75
C GLU A 35 -7.15 -6.63 -0.33
N ALA A 36 -7.76 -7.82 -0.43
CA ALA A 36 -7.43 -8.78 -1.48
C ALA A 36 -7.82 -8.23 -2.86
N GLU A 37 -6.95 -8.38 -3.86
CA GLU A 37 -7.26 -7.94 -5.22
C GLU A 37 -8.31 -8.84 -5.88
N PHE A 38 -8.18 -10.15 -5.70
CA PHE A 38 -9.08 -11.14 -6.27
C PHE A 38 -9.65 -12.07 -5.18
N GLU A 39 -10.47 -11.54 -4.30
CA GLU A 39 -11.08 -12.26 -3.17
C GLU A 39 -11.75 -13.58 -3.59
N ALA A 40 -12.37 -13.61 -4.76
CA ALA A 40 -13.01 -14.83 -5.29
C ALA A 40 -12.01 -15.94 -5.65
N VAL A 41 -10.71 -15.63 -5.75
CA VAL A 41 -9.65 -16.57 -6.14
C VAL A 41 -8.88 -17.08 -4.93
N ASP A 42 -8.47 -16.19 -4.02
CA ASP A 42 -7.59 -16.49 -2.89
C ASP A 42 -8.15 -16.08 -1.52
N GLY A 43 -9.42 -15.66 -1.48
CA GLY A 43 -10.12 -15.31 -0.24
C GLY A 43 -9.88 -13.89 0.24
N MET A 44 -10.52 -13.54 1.37
CA MET A 44 -10.46 -12.20 1.96
C MET A 44 -9.05 -11.83 2.45
N ASP A 45 -8.26 -12.80 2.89
CA ASP A 45 -6.87 -12.64 3.31
C ASP A 45 -5.86 -12.87 2.17
N GLY A 46 -6.37 -12.90 0.94
CA GLY A 46 -5.60 -13.12 -0.26
C GLY A 46 -4.59 -12.00 -0.57
N LEU A 47 -3.84 -12.22 -1.66
CA LEU A 47 -2.85 -11.25 -2.11
C LEU A 47 -3.50 -9.94 -2.53
N ASN A 48 -2.89 -8.84 -2.13
CA ASN A 48 -3.24 -7.52 -2.61
C ASN A 48 -2.70 -7.28 -4.04
N LEU A 49 -2.93 -6.12 -4.61
CA LEU A 49 -2.47 -5.80 -5.98
C LEU A 49 -0.95 -5.99 -6.14
N ALA A 50 -0.14 -5.56 -5.16
CA ALA A 50 1.32 -5.72 -5.21
C ALA A 50 1.73 -7.19 -5.16
N GLY A 51 1.10 -7.98 -4.31
CA GLY A 51 1.33 -9.42 -4.20
C GLY A 51 0.99 -10.18 -5.48
N TRP A 52 -0.14 -9.86 -6.09
CA TRP A 52 -0.52 -10.42 -7.38
C TRP A 52 0.42 -9.98 -8.51
N ALA A 53 0.79 -8.69 -8.56
CA ALA A 53 1.72 -8.19 -9.56
C ALA A 53 3.08 -8.91 -9.46
N LYS A 54 3.62 -9.09 -8.24
CA LYS A 54 4.85 -9.87 -8.01
C LYS A 54 4.71 -11.33 -8.44
N LYS A 55 3.62 -11.98 -8.06
CA LYS A 55 3.34 -13.37 -8.42
C LYS A 55 3.28 -13.61 -9.93
N LEU A 56 2.68 -12.67 -10.66
CA LEU A 56 2.48 -12.79 -12.11
C LEU A 56 3.71 -12.41 -12.94
N THR A 57 4.52 -11.46 -12.45
CA THR A 57 5.65 -10.90 -13.22
C THR A 57 7.02 -11.35 -12.73
N GLY A 58 7.14 -11.73 -11.45
CA GLY A 58 8.43 -11.99 -10.80
C GLY A 58 9.25 -10.73 -10.51
N LEU A 59 8.75 -9.53 -10.86
CA LEU A 59 9.45 -8.27 -10.59
C LEU A 59 9.28 -7.83 -9.13
N PRO A 60 10.23 -7.05 -8.60
CA PRO A 60 10.06 -6.36 -7.33
C PRO A 60 8.82 -5.47 -7.34
N THR A 61 8.10 -5.44 -6.22
CA THR A 61 6.89 -4.63 -6.08
C THR A 61 6.90 -3.76 -4.84
N ILE A 62 6.28 -2.59 -4.95
CA ILE A 62 6.02 -1.66 -3.86
C ILE A 62 4.51 -1.67 -3.59
N THR A 63 4.10 -2.04 -2.38
CA THR A 63 2.70 -1.88 -1.96
C THR A 63 2.46 -0.49 -1.40
N VAL A 64 1.33 0.12 -1.75
CA VAL A 64 0.87 1.42 -1.22
C VAL A 64 -0.62 1.38 -0.98
N GLY A 65 -1.06 1.85 0.18
CA GLY A 65 -2.49 1.97 0.51
C GLY A 65 -2.74 2.05 2.00
N SER A 66 -2.95 3.23 2.52
CA SER A 66 -3.30 3.48 3.93
C SER A 66 -2.35 2.84 4.96
N VAL A 67 -1.06 2.73 4.64
CA VAL A 67 -0.06 2.17 5.56
C VAL A 67 0.04 3.04 6.82
N GLY A 68 -0.11 2.42 7.99
CA GLY A 68 -0.11 3.07 9.29
C GLY A 68 -1.37 3.90 9.60
N LEU A 69 -2.38 3.89 8.72
CA LEU A 69 -3.60 4.68 8.86
C LEU A 69 -4.87 3.83 8.67
N SER A 70 -5.93 4.19 9.37
CA SER A 70 -7.19 3.42 9.39
C SER A 70 -8.13 3.74 8.22
N THR A 71 -7.99 4.93 7.58
CA THR A 71 -8.88 5.37 6.51
C THR A 71 -8.15 5.45 5.17
N GLU A 72 -8.90 5.23 4.09
CA GLU A 72 -8.39 5.36 2.74
C GLU A 72 -8.16 6.85 2.36
N PHE A 73 -7.40 7.07 1.28
CA PHE A 73 -6.85 8.40 1.00
C PHE A 73 -7.89 9.39 0.43
N THR A 74 -8.97 8.93 -0.21
CA THR A 74 -9.97 9.84 -0.80
C THR A 74 -10.74 10.62 0.28
N GLY A 75 -10.83 10.08 1.51
CA GLY A 75 -11.37 10.79 2.67
C GLY A 75 -10.58 12.05 3.03
N ALA A 76 -9.24 12.02 2.85
CA ALA A 76 -8.39 13.16 3.14
C ALA A 76 -8.73 14.39 2.25
N PHE A 77 -9.13 14.18 0.99
CA PHE A 77 -9.59 15.27 0.13
C PHE A 77 -10.93 15.88 0.54
N ARG A 78 -11.71 15.15 1.33
CA ARG A 78 -12.94 15.63 1.97
C ARG A 78 -12.69 16.24 3.35
N GLY A 79 -11.43 16.37 3.77
CA GLY A 79 -11.04 16.89 5.07
C GLY A 79 -11.14 15.87 6.21
N GLU A 80 -11.23 14.58 5.91
CA GLU A 80 -11.31 13.53 6.93
C GLU A 80 -9.93 13.24 7.51
N SER A 81 -9.85 13.19 8.85
CA SER A 81 -8.67 12.72 9.58
C SER A 81 -8.63 11.19 9.63
N SER A 82 -7.48 10.63 9.92
CA SER A 82 -7.29 9.18 10.03
C SER A 82 -6.56 8.81 11.30
N LYS A 83 -7.07 7.82 12.01
CA LYS A 83 -6.39 7.25 13.18
C LYS A 83 -5.19 6.44 12.75
N THR A 84 -4.19 6.36 13.62
CA THR A 84 -3.09 5.42 13.48
C THR A 84 -3.62 3.98 13.46
N ARG A 85 -2.93 3.12 12.68
CA ARG A 85 -3.20 1.69 12.61
C ARG A 85 -1.89 0.93 12.85
N PRO A 86 -1.93 -0.20 13.59
CA PRO A 86 -0.76 -1.07 13.77
C PRO A 86 -0.15 -1.50 12.43
N LEU A 87 1.18 -1.64 12.41
CA LEU A 87 1.92 -2.06 11.22
C LEU A 87 2.13 -3.58 11.14
N THR A 88 1.66 -4.34 12.14
CA THR A 88 1.87 -5.78 12.22
C THR A 88 1.49 -6.49 10.93
N ASP A 89 0.30 -6.20 10.39
CA ASP A 89 -0.21 -6.82 9.16
C ASP A 89 0.71 -6.54 7.94
N VAL A 90 1.14 -5.29 7.72
CA VAL A 90 2.02 -4.98 6.58
C VAL A 90 3.42 -5.59 6.77
N ILE A 91 3.92 -5.67 8.00
CA ILE A 91 5.20 -6.32 8.31
C ILE A 91 5.12 -7.82 8.05
N GLU A 92 4.10 -8.50 8.54
CA GLU A 92 3.89 -9.93 8.32
C GLU A 92 3.78 -10.29 6.84
N ARG A 93 3.06 -9.47 6.05
CA ARG A 93 2.94 -9.65 4.59
C ARG A 93 4.28 -9.43 3.88
N LEU A 94 5.06 -8.44 4.31
CA LEU A 94 6.41 -8.19 3.80
C LEU A 94 7.35 -9.37 4.12
N GLU A 95 7.32 -9.89 5.35
CA GLU A 95 8.11 -11.05 5.79
C GLU A 95 7.74 -12.33 5.02
N ARG A 96 6.45 -12.51 4.67
CA ARG A 96 6.01 -13.59 3.78
C ARG A 96 6.44 -13.40 2.32
N GLY A 97 7.04 -12.26 1.99
CA GLY A 97 7.50 -11.94 0.64
C GLY A 97 6.38 -11.65 -0.37
N GLU A 98 5.21 -11.23 0.11
CA GLU A 98 4.09 -10.86 -0.77
C GLU A 98 4.44 -9.66 -1.67
N PHE A 99 5.26 -8.74 -1.15
CA PHE A 99 5.84 -7.60 -1.87
C PHE A 99 7.22 -7.30 -1.30
N ASP A 100 7.99 -6.39 -1.91
CA ASP A 100 9.40 -6.15 -1.53
C ASP A 100 9.60 -4.83 -0.79
N MET A 101 8.73 -3.87 -1.02
CA MET A 101 8.82 -2.52 -0.43
C MET A 101 7.44 -2.01 -0.05
N VAL A 102 7.43 -1.05 0.86
CA VAL A 102 6.22 -0.39 1.35
C VAL A 102 6.33 1.12 1.10
N GLY A 103 5.37 1.66 0.37
CA GLY A 103 5.25 3.11 0.16
C GLY A 103 4.32 3.73 1.19
N VAL A 104 4.78 4.80 1.83
CA VAL A 104 4.05 5.52 2.87
C VAL A 104 3.82 6.96 2.44
N GLY A 105 2.56 7.39 2.44
CA GLY A 105 2.18 8.75 2.03
C GLY A 105 1.80 9.63 3.22
N ARG A 106 0.53 9.70 3.52
CA ARG A 106 -0.06 10.63 4.51
C ARG A 106 0.57 10.57 5.90
N ALA A 107 0.98 9.39 6.37
CA ALA A 107 1.65 9.26 7.66
C ALA A 107 2.99 10.00 7.69
N LEU A 108 3.77 9.96 6.59
CA LEU A 108 5.00 10.73 6.44
C LEU A 108 4.76 12.24 6.25
N LEU A 109 3.65 12.60 5.59
CA LEU A 109 3.26 14.00 5.45
C LEU A 109 2.89 14.61 6.81
N GLN A 110 2.22 13.83 7.67
CA GLN A 110 1.89 14.23 9.03
C GLN A 110 3.11 14.32 9.93
N ASP A 111 4.02 13.36 9.80
CA ASP A 111 5.20 13.22 10.66
C ASP A 111 6.43 12.86 9.82
N PRO A 112 7.31 13.83 9.51
CA PRO A 112 8.53 13.57 8.73
C PRO A 112 9.49 12.57 9.38
N PHE A 113 9.38 12.36 10.70
CA PHE A 113 10.20 11.41 11.46
C PHE A 113 9.53 10.02 11.59
N TRP A 114 8.41 9.80 10.94
CA TRP A 114 7.63 8.54 11.03
C TRP A 114 8.50 7.30 10.83
N ALA A 115 9.31 7.27 9.75
CA ALA A 115 10.18 6.14 9.47
C ALA A 115 11.24 5.91 10.57
N GLN A 116 11.83 6.98 11.12
CA GLN A 116 12.79 6.89 12.21
C GLN A 116 12.15 6.30 13.47
N LYS A 117 10.92 6.70 13.80
CA LYS A 117 10.15 6.16 14.91
C LYS A 117 9.88 4.66 14.74
N ILE A 118 9.50 4.23 13.53
CA ILE A 118 9.30 2.81 13.21
C ILE A 118 10.58 2.01 13.41
N PHE A 119 11.70 2.47 12.85
CA PHE A 119 13.00 1.78 12.98
C PHE A 119 13.51 1.75 14.43
N ALA A 120 13.14 2.72 15.26
CA ALA A 120 13.45 2.75 16.68
C ALA A 120 12.50 1.91 17.54
N GLY A 121 11.41 1.38 16.97
CA GLY A 121 10.38 0.63 17.70
C GLY A 121 9.41 1.51 18.51
N ASN A 122 9.40 2.82 18.28
CA ASN A 122 8.59 3.81 19.03
C ASN A 122 7.21 3.95 18.37
N PHE A 123 6.44 2.88 18.34
CA PHE A 123 5.13 2.85 17.68
C PHE A 123 4.08 3.71 18.40
N GLU A 124 4.21 3.90 19.71
CA GLU A 124 3.34 4.74 20.54
C GLU A 124 3.50 6.24 20.24
N ASP A 125 4.61 6.64 19.66
CA ASP A 125 4.88 8.04 19.28
C ASP A 125 4.31 8.42 17.89
N LEU A 126 3.63 7.51 17.23
CA LEU A 126 3.01 7.78 15.93
C LEU A 126 1.76 8.65 16.09
N SER A 127 1.64 9.64 15.23
CA SER A 127 0.52 10.59 15.26
C SER A 127 -0.60 10.19 14.32
N ASP A 128 -1.84 10.45 14.73
CA ASP A 128 -2.99 10.41 13.84
C ASP A 128 -2.82 11.44 12.72
N TYR A 129 -3.31 11.10 11.55
CA TYR A 129 -3.26 12.01 10.39
C TYR A 129 -4.38 13.04 10.47
N ASP A 130 -4.04 14.31 10.35
CA ASP A 130 -4.96 15.43 10.16
C ASP A 130 -4.88 15.93 8.71
N ALA A 131 -6.04 16.12 8.08
CA ALA A 131 -6.12 16.63 6.70
C ALA A 131 -5.49 18.02 6.53
N ALA A 132 -5.32 18.80 7.61
CA ALA A 132 -4.60 20.06 7.59
C ALA A 132 -3.13 19.90 7.15
N ALA A 133 -2.53 18.73 7.35
CA ALA A 133 -1.17 18.42 6.88
C ALA A 133 -1.00 18.52 5.35
N LEU A 134 -2.08 18.41 4.57
CA LEU A 134 -2.05 18.66 3.13
C LEU A 134 -1.73 20.12 2.75
N LYS A 135 -1.89 21.05 3.69
CA LYS A 135 -1.69 22.48 3.47
C LYS A 135 -0.31 22.98 3.91
N THR A 136 0.42 22.15 4.63
CA THR A 136 1.73 22.48 5.19
C THR A 136 2.78 21.61 4.53
N LEU A 137 3.58 22.19 3.62
CA LEU A 137 4.83 21.57 3.17
C LEU A 137 5.96 22.11 4.05
N TYR A 138 6.81 21.26 4.57
CA TYR A 138 7.95 21.62 5.42
C TYR A 138 9.06 22.26 4.59
#